data_1333f8e2feb1225cc86368052601f44c
#
_entry.id   1333f8e2feb1225cc86368052601f44c
#
_cell.length_a   1.000
_cell.length_b   1.000
_cell.length_c   1.000
_cell.angle_alpha   90.00
_cell.angle_beta   90.00
_cell.angle_gamma   90.00
#
_symmetry.space_group_name_H-M   'P 1'
#
loop_
_entity.id
_entity.type
_entity.pdbx_description
1 polymer ?
#
loop_
_entity_poly.entity_id
_entity_poly.type
_entity_poly.pdbx_seq_one_letter_code
_entity_poly.pdbx_strand_id
1 'polypeptide(L)'
;CFNLYSSKHISACAIPRVKVDDKPEPFKNATSILNWWSSIEQRSIELSLKYRYMFMTDITNCFGQINPESISWALARKDTPHETNENEELASNIRHYLRAMQEGRNIGIPQGSALFSLIAEIILGYADMLLAKEICECQKNGSLPEDLEYDVLRYVDDYRIFCNDSEALDKISYMLQHILERFNFRMHSSKTRTSYELITDSIKPDKAFYIFNTPIVSKQTYLEEDGKERKVPGYDFDGFQKHLLFIYEFSRRFPNSGQLVRQLEEFSKRVETQL
;
A
#
# COMPACT_ATOMS: atom_id res chain seq x y z
N CYS A 1 3.08 20.38 -4.73
CA CYS A 1 4.11 19.34 -4.95
C CYS A 1 3.52 18.07 -5.56
N PHE A 2 2.49 17.44 -4.98
CA PHE A 2 2.01 16.12 -5.44
C PHE A 2 1.48 16.10 -6.88
N ASN A 3 0.82 17.15 -7.34
CA ASN A 3 0.39 17.25 -8.75
C ASN A 3 1.54 17.32 -9.75
N LEU A 4 2.76 17.61 -9.29
CA LEU A 4 3.94 17.73 -10.13
C LEU A 4 4.54 16.37 -10.47
N TYR A 5 4.28 15.35 -9.63
CA TYR A 5 4.78 13.97 -9.80
C TYR A 5 3.70 13.02 -10.31
N SER A 6 2.43 13.47 -10.48
CA SER A 6 1.40 12.62 -11.04
C SER A 6 1.59 12.44 -12.53
N SER A 7 1.61 11.21 -13.00
CA SER A 7 1.48 10.87 -14.41
C SER A 7 0.11 10.22 -14.65
N LYS A 8 -0.32 10.18 -15.92
CA LYS A 8 -1.60 9.57 -16.30
C LYS A 8 -1.66 8.07 -15.90
N HIS A 9 -0.51 7.40 -15.83
CA HIS A 9 -0.39 5.95 -15.64
C HIS A 9 0.23 5.54 -14.31
N ILE A 10 0.69 6.49 -13.49
CA ILE A 10 1.27 6.20 -12.18
C ILE A 10 0.47 6.89 -11.09
N SER A 11 -0.06 6.10 -10.16
CA SER A 11 -0.92 6.56 -9.06
C SER A 11 -0.33 6.20 -7.71
N ALA A 12 0.05 7.22 -6.93
CA ALA A 12 0.41 7.05 -5.53
C ALA A 12 -0.88 7.04 -4.67
N CYS A 13 -1.16 5.92 -4.03
CA CYS A 13 -2.38 5.73 -3.23
C CYS A 13 -2.22 6.18 -1.76
N ALA A 14 -1.01 6.51 -1.33
CA ALA A 14 -0.68 6.89 0.05
C ALA A 14 -0.72 8.41 0.31
N ILE A 15 -0.96 9.22 -0.71
CA ILE A 15 -0.95 10.68 -0.57
C ILE A 15 -2.19 11.14 0.21
N PRO A 16 -2.01 11.85 1.35
CA PRO A 16 -3.13 12.38 2.11
C PRO A 16 -3.89 13.42 1.26
N ARG A 17 -5.15 13.12 0.94
CA ARG A 17 -6.05 14.12 0.38
C ARG A 17 -6.55 15.01 1.51
N VAL A 18 -6.08 16.23 1.60
CA VAL A 18 -6.66 17.23 2.48
C VAL A 18 -8.05 17.55 1.94
N LYS A 19 -9.10 17.13 2.64
CA LYS A 19 -10.43 17.70 2.42
C LYS A 19 -10.36 19.14 2.91
N VAL A 20 -10.51 20.09 1.99
CA VAL A 20 -10.69 21.50 2.30
C VAL A 20 -12.15 21.68 2.74
N ASP A 21 -12.50 21.17 3.88
CA ASP A 21 -13.74 21.50 4.59
C ASP A 21 -13.37 22.34 5.81
N ASP A 22 -14.03 23.45 5.99
CA ASP A 22 -13.74 24.58 6.87
C ASP A 22 -13.75 24.29 8.40
N LYS A 23 -13.55 23.08 8.84
CA LYS A 23 -13.41 22.75 10.27
C LYS A 23 -12.18 21.87 10.51
N PRO A 24 -11.18 22.39 11.26
CA PRO A 24 -10.08 21.55 11.71
C PRO A 24 -10.58 20.59 12.79
N GLU A 25 -10.97 19.36 12.41
CA GLU A 25 -11.13 18.27 13.37
C GLU A 25 -9.75 17.64 13.64
N PRO A 26 -9.24 17.72 14.87
CA PRO A 26 -7.98 17.10 15.22
C PRO A 26 -8.15 15.57 15.21
N PHE A 27 -7.25 14.87 14.52
CA PHE A 27 -7.00 13.43 14.65
C PHE A 27 -7.94 12.39 14.03
N LYS A 28 -8.73 12.68 13.00
CA LYS A 28 -9.35 11.61 12.17
C LYS A 28 -8.39 10.93 11.17
N ASN A 29 -7.09 11.16 11.29
CA ASN A 29 -6.09 10.66 10.32
C ASN A 29 -5.84 9.14 10.40
N ALA A 30 -6.15 8.46 11.49
CA ALA A 30 -6.00 7.00 11.58
C ALA A 30 -7.00 6.25 10.66
N THR A 31 -8.19 6.81 10.45
CA THR A 31 -9.20 6.26 9.52
C THR A 31 -8.76 6.34 8.06
N SER A 32 -7.89 7.31 7.73
CA SER A 32 -7.42 7.50 6.36
C SER A 32 -6.47 6.39 5.90
N ILE A 33 -5.60 5.85 6.76
CA ILE A 33 -4.65 4.79 6.40
C ILE A 33 -5.37 3.50 6.00
N LEU A 34 -6.39 3.09 6.75
CA LEU A 34 -7.20 1.92 6.42
C LEU A 34 -8.00 2.12 5.12
N ASN A 35 -8.52 3.33 4.91
CA ASN A 35 -9.23 3.66 3.69
C ASN A 35 -8.31 3.69 2.46
N TRP A 36 -7.05 4.11 2.62
CA TRP A 36 -6.09 4.13 1.51
C TRP A 36 -5.64 2.74 1.11
N TRP A 37 -5.39 1.86 2.10
CA TRP A 37 -5.10 0.46 1.79
C TRP A 37 -6.26 -0.22 1.07
N SER A 38 -7.49 0.02 1.54
CA SER A 38 -8.70 -0.44 0.85
C SER A 38 -8.77 0.11 -0.59
N SER A 39 -8.33 1.35 -0.81
CA SER A 39 -8.30 1.97 -2.14
C SER A 39 -7.30 1.29 -3.08
N ILE A 40 -6.11 0.89 -2.61
CA ILE A 40 -5.15 0.19 -3.49
C ILE A 40 -5.63 -1.23 -3.84
N GLU A 41 -6.23 -1.96 -2.90
CA GLU A 41 -6.80 -3.27 -3.18
C GLU A 41 -7.94 -3.17 -4.19
N GLN A 42 -8.88 -2.25 -3.97
CA GLN A 42 -10.01 -2.02 -4.88
C GLN A 42 -9.51 -1.66 -6.28
N ARG A 43 -8.57 -0.72 -6.37
CA ARG A 43 -8.01 -0.32 -7.66
C ARG A 43 -7.23 -1.44 -8.33
N SER A 44 -6.53 -2.28 -7.56
CA SER A 44 -5.85 -3.45 -8.10
C SER A 44 -6.82 -4.47 -8.69
N ILE A 45 -7.97 -4.70 -8.03
CA ILE A 45 -9.02 -5.58 -8.55
C ILE A 45 -9.61 -5.00 -9.85
N GLU A 46 -9.88 -3.70 -9.92
CA GLU A 46 -10.35 -3.05 -11.14
C GLU A 46 -9.34 -3.23 -12.29
N LEU A 47 -8.06 -3.01 -12.03
CA LEU A 47 -7.00 -3.18 -13.03
C LEU A 47 -6.79 -4.65 -13.41
N SER A 48 -7.03 -5.59 -12.50
CA SER A 48 -6.96 -7.02 -12.80
C SER A 48 -8.01 -7.50 -13.83
N LEU A 49 -9.08 -6.73 -14.04
CA LEU A 49 -10.05 -6.98 -15.08
C LEU A 49 -9.61 -6.46 -16.45
N LYS A 50 -8.66 -5.52 -16.48
CA LYS A 50 -8.14 -4.87 -17.69
C LYS A 50 -6.84 -5.53 -18.19
N TYR A 51 -5.98 -5.96 -17.26
CA TYR A 51 -4.64 -6.42 -17.55
C TYR A 51 -4.46 -7.92 -17.31
N ARG A 52 -3.44 -8.52 -17.99
CA ARG A 52 -3.13 -9.95 -17.92
C ARG A 52 -1.96 -10.24 -16.98
N TYR A 53 -1.08 -9.29 -16.77
CA TYR A 53 0.14 -9.45 -15.98
C TYR A 53 0.24 -8.37 -14.93
N MET A 54 0.73 -8.73 -13.76
CA MET A 54 1.01 -7.81 -12.67
C MET A 54 2.37 -8.12 -12.07
N PHE A 55 3.28 -7.16 -12.10
CA PHE A 55 4.51 -7.22 -11.32
C PHE A 55 4.26 -6.57 -9.97
N MET A 56 4.70 -7.22 -8.91
CA MET A 56 4.61 -6.73 -7.54
C MET A 56 5.99 -6.69 -6.91
N THR A 57 6.26 -5.64 -6.16
CA THR A 57 7.47 -5.50 -5.35
C THR A 57 7.22 -4.59 -4.16
N ASP A 58 8.11 -4.68 -3.19
CA ASP A 58 8.11 -3.91 -1.95
C ASP A 58 9.54 -3.40 -1.72
N ILE A 59 9.70 -2.20 -1.20
CA ILE A 59 11.02 -1.66 -0.86
C ILE A 59 11.40 -2.12 0.53
N THR A 60 12.51 -2.85 0.64
CA THR A 60 13.03 -3.32 1.94
C THR A 60 13.39 -2.14 2.81
N ASN A 61 12.84 -2.06 4.03
CA ASN A 61 13.17 -1.03 5.02
C ASN A 61 13.20 0.39 4.43
N CYS A 62 12.16 0.78 3.70
CA CYS A 62 12.09 2.03 2.93
C CYS A 62 12.56 3.25 3.74
N PHE A 63 11.97 3.51 4.89
CA PHE A 63 12.33 4.65 5.74
C PHE A 63 13.79 4.62 6.23
N GLY A 64 14.29 3.42 6.56
CA GLY A 64 15.67 3.23 7.01
C GLY A 64 16.72 3.36 5.90
N GLN A 65 16.31 3.29 4.63
CA GLN A 65 17.19 3.43 3.47
C GLN A 65 17.16 4.82 2.84
N ILE A 66 16.19 5.67 3.19
CA ILE A 66 16.13 7.04 2.66
C ILE A 66 17.42 7.78 2.99
N ASN A 67 18.13 8.21 1.95
CA ASN A 67 19.23 9.14 2.12
C ASN A 67 18.67 10.56 2.18
N PRO A 68 18.93 11.36 3.24
CA PRO A 68 18.52 12.75 3.31
C PRO A 68 18.94 13.63 2.13
N GLU A 69 20.02 13.29 1.42
CA GLU A 69 20.42 13.98 0.18
C GLU A 69 19.38 13.81 -0.95
N SER A 70 18.61 12.71 -0.96
CA SER A 70 17.56 12.47 -1.96
C SER A 70 16.45 13.52 -1.93
N ILE A 71 16.27 14.19 -0.77
CA ILE A 71 15.31 15.28 -0.62
C ILE A 71 15.70 16.46 -1.50
N SER A 72 17.01 16.76 -1.57
CA SER A 72 17.51 17.84 -2.44
C SER A 72 17.26 17.52 -3.90
N TRP A 73 17.39 16.26 -4.32
CA TRP A 73 17.10 15.86 -5.70
C TRP A 73 15.61 15.98 -6.01
N ALA A 74 14.75 15.58 -5.07
CA ALA A 74 13.32 15.61 -5.27
C ALA A 74 12.74 17.04 -5.25
N LEU A 75 13.25 17.93 -4.43
CA LEU A 75 12.77 19.30 -4.29
C LEU A 75 13.41 20.27 -5.29
N ALA A 76 14.72 20.15 -5.54
CA ALA A 76 15.46 21.08 -6.39
C ALA A 76 15.23 20.88 -7.90
N ARG A 77 14.58 19.77 -8.31
CA ARG A 77 14.26 19.47 -9.71
C ARG A 77 15.34 19.96 -10.67
N LYS A 78 16.43 19.24 -10.79
CA LYS A 78 17.54 19.64 -11.71
C LYS A 78 17.13 19.90 -13.17
N ASP A 79 15.88 19.56 -13.51
CA ASP A 79 15.32 19.72 -14.86
C ASP A 79 14.58 21.04 -15.09
N THR A 80 14.39 21.91 -14.08
CA THR A 80 13.72 23.22 -14.23
C THR A 80 14.63 24.38 -13.76
N PRO A 81 15.11 25.26 -14.66
CA PRO A 81 16.10 26.30 -14.34
C PRO A 81 15.61 27.46 -13.49
N HIS A 82 14.31 27.59 -13.20
CA HIS A 82 13.75 28.86 -12.70
C HIS A 82 13.13 28.86 -11.27
N GLU A 83 13.10 27.69 -10.57
CA GLU A 83 12.53 27.63 -9.20
C GLU A 83 13.56 27.25 -8.12
N THR A 84 14.85 27.43 -8.40
CA THR A 84 15.95 26.73 -7.68
C THR A 84 16.23 27.23 -6.27
N ASN A 85 16.09 28.52 -5.95
CA ASN A 85 16.65 29.03 -4.68
C ASN A 85 15.80 28.69 -3.45
N GLU A 86 14.48 28.87 -3.48
CA GLU A 86 13.63 28.59 -2.32
C GLU A 86 13.53 27.07 -2.04
N ASN A 87 13.44 26.24 -3.05
CA ASN A 87 13.38 24.79 -2.91
C ASN A 87 14.70 24.19 -2.43
N GLU A 88 15.84 24.74 -2.84
CA GLU A 88 17.16 24.30 -2.37
C GLU A 88 17.39 24.67 -0.91
N GLU A 89 16.95 25.85 -0.47
CA GLU A 89 17.03 26.27 0.92
C GLU A 89 16.16 25.38 1.81
N LEU A 90 14.91 25.13 1.39
CA LEU A 90 14.00 24.21 2.10
C LEU A 90 14.59 22.80 2.21
N ALA A 91 15.13 22.27 1.11
CA ALA A 91 15.76 20.95 1.09
C ALA A 91 16.98 20.90 2.02
N SER A 92 17.80 21.94 2.01
CA SER A 92 18.97 22.06 2.90
C SER A 92 18.57 22.09 4.37
N ASN A 93 17.52 22.85 4.71
CA ASN A 93 17.01 22.94 6.09
C ASN A 93 16.44 21.58 6.55
N ILE A 94 15.62 20.92 5.73
CA ILE A 94 15.09 19.58 6.05
C ILE A 94 16.25 18.60 6.28
N ARG A 95 17.21 18.56 5.39
CA ARG A 95 18.39 17.70 5.50
C ARG A 95 19.20 17.99 6.76
N HIS A 96 19.43 19.27 7.07
CA HIS A 96 20.14 19.67 8.28
C HIS A 96 19.46 19.16 9.55
N TYR A 97 18.14 19.35 9.67
CA TYR A 97 17.39 18.88 10.83
C TYR A 97 17.32 17.37 10.92
N LEU A 98 17.14 16.65 9.81
CA LEU A 98 17.16 15.20 9.80
C LEU A 98 18.49 14.62 10.28
N ARG A 99 19.60 15.22 9.84
CA ARG A 99 20.94 14.82 10.31
C ARG A 99 21.15 15.14 11.79
N ALA A 100 20.71 16.32 12.23
CA ALA A 100 20.81 16.71 13.65
C ALA A 100 20.01 15.76 14.56
N MET A 101 18.82 15.33 14.13
CA MET A 101 17.99 14.35 14.86
C MET A 101 18.62 12.95 14.94
N GLN A 102 19.60 12.63 14.08
CA GLN A 102 20.23 11.32 13.98
C GLN A 102 21.74 11.37 14.33
N GLU A 103 22.15 12.30 15.20
CA GLU A 103 23.54 12.44 15.61
C GLU A 103 24.54 12.60 14.44
N GLY A 104 24.11 13.31 13.40
CA GLY A 104 24.91 13.54 12.21
C GLY A 104 24.92 12.40 11.18
N ARG A 105 24.19 11.31 11.43
CA ARG A 105 24.09 10.21 10.45
C ARG A 105 23.32 10.65 9.22
N ASN A 106 23.74 10.14 8.07
CA ASN A 106 23.17 10.46 6.76
C ASN A 106 22.41 9.28 6.14
N ILE A 107 21.79 8.44 6.97
CA ILE A 107 21.08 7.23 6.55
C ILE A 107 19.77 7.13 7.31
N GLY A 108 18.69 6.93 6.54
CA GLY A 108 17.35 6.72 7.05
C GLY A 108 16.67 7.98 7.56
N ILE A 109 15.38 7.85 7.75
CA ILE A 109 14.53 8.81 8.46
C ILE A 109 13.70 8.04 9.49
N PRO A 110 13.30 8.66 10.60
CA PRO A 110 12.44 8.01 11.59
C PRO A 110 11.10 7.60 11.00
N GLN A 111 10.55 6.47 11.44
CA GLN A 111 9.23 6.00 11.06
C GLN A 111 8.20 6.37 12.13
N GLY A 112 6.93 6.56 11.73
CA GLY A 112 5.79 6.74 12.65
C GLY A 112 5.25 8.16 12.76
N SER A 113 5.85 9.13 12.06
CA SER A 113 5.34 10.52 11.99
C SER A 113 4.76 10.84 10.62
N ALA A 114 3.70 11.64 10.58
CA ALA A 114 3.12 12.15 9.35
C ALA A 114 4.11 12.97 8.52
N LEU A 115 5.01 13.71 9.18
CA LEU A 115 6.06 14.48 8.54
C LEU A 115 7.05 13.57 7.78
N PHE A 116 7.50 12.49 8.42
CA PHE A 116 8.44 11.57 7.77
C PHE A 116 7.78 10.78 6.64
N SER A 117 6.48 10.45 6.79
CA SER A 117 5.69 9.88 5.70
C SER A 117 5.58 10.84 4.52
N LEU A 118 5.39 12.15 4.78
CA LEU A 118 5.38 13.16 3.73
C LEU A 118 6.74 13.28 3.02
N ILE A 119 7.83 13.26 3.75
CA ILE A 119 9.19 13.30 3.18
C ILE A 119 9.44 12.06 2.32
N ALA A 120 9.07 10.88 2.79
CA ALA A 120 9.17 9.64 2.02
C ALA A 120 8.34 9.72 0.71
N GLU A 121 7.11 10.24 0.79
CA GLU A 121 6.24 10.42 -0.39
C GLU A 121 6.80 11.43 -1.40
N ILE A 122 7.50 12.48 -0.97
CA ILE A 122 8.18 13.42 -1.87
C ILE A 122 9.28 12.70 -2.65
N ILE A 123 10.10 11.90 -1.98
CA ILE A 123 11.22 11.18 -2.62
C ILE A 123 10.69 10.08 -3.56
N LEU A 124 9.73 9.28 -3.09
CA LEU A 124 9.13 8.21 -3.89
C LEU A 124 8.34 8.78 -5.08
N GLY A 125 7.62 9.90 -4.90
CA GLY A 125 6.95 10.59 -6.00
C GLY A 125 7.93 11.10 -7.06
N TYR A 126 9.13 11.51 -6.66
CA TYR A 126 10.17 11.86 -7.62
C TYR A 126 10.69 10.63 -8.38
N ALA A 127 10.83 9.48 -7.71
CA ALA A 127 11.14 8.22 -8.37
C ALA A 127 10.04 7.81 -9.37
N ASP A 128 8.76 7.97 -9.01
CA ASP A 128 7.62 7.74 -9.90
C ASP A 128 7.67 8.63 -11.15
N MET A 129 8.03 9.90 -11.00
CA MET A 129 8.19 10.84 -12.11
C MET A 129 9.33 10.41 -13.04
N LEU A 130 10.46 9.97 -12.48
CA LEU A 130 11.58 9.46 -13.28
C LEU A 130 11.19 8.21 -14.05
N LEU A 131 10.43 7.30 -13.44
CA LEU A 131 9.92 6.10 -14.12
C LEU A 131 9.01 6.49 -15.29
N ALA A 132 8.06 7.40 -15.07
CA ALA A 132 7.17 7.87 -16.13
C ALA A 132 7.95 8.50 -17.30
N LYS A 133 9.00 9.28 -17.00
CA LYS A 133 9.87 9.90 -18.01
C LYS A 133 10.64 8.86 -18.81
N GLU A 134 11.23 7.88 -18.13
CA GLU A 134 12.02 6.82 -18.79
C GLU A 134 11.14 5.93 -19.68
N ILE A 135 9.92 5.56 -19.23
CA ILE A 135 8.97 4.84 -20.05
C ILE A 135 8.59 5.64 -21.30
N CYS A 136 8.28 6.94 -21.13
CA CYS A 136 7.96 7.83 -22.26
C CYS A 136 9.12 7.93 -23.26
N GLU A 137 10.37 8.00 -22.80
CA GLU A 137 11.55 8.01 -23.66
C GLU A 137 11.71 6.69 -24.41
N CYS A 138 11.45 5.55 -23.74
CA CYS A 138 11.49 4.23 -24.37
C CYS A 138 10.37 4.03 -25.40
N GLN A 139 9.19 4.60 -25.20
CA GLN A 139 8.15 4.62 -26.22
C GLN A 139 8.57 5.46 -27.44
N LYS A 140 9.16 6.64 -27.24
CA LYS A 140 9.61 7.49 -28.34
C LYS A 140 10.78 6.91 -29.17
N ASN A 141 11.66 6.16 -28.55
CA ASN A 141 12.80 5.55 -29.24
C ASN A 141 12.52 4.14 -29.78
N GLY A 142 11.28 3.65 -29.63
CA GLY A 142 10.85 2.34 -30.13
C GLY A 142 11.29 1.14 -29.27
N SER A 143 11.87 1.37 -28.08
CA SER A 143 12.24 0.28 -27.16
C SER A 143 11.04 -0.31 -26.44
N LEU A 144 9.96 0.45 -26.32
CA LEU A 144 8.62 0.03 -25.91
C LEU A 144 7.61 0.40 -26.99
N PRO A 145 6.48 -0.34 -27.13
CA PRO A 145 5.40 0.03 -28.04
C PRO A 145 4.86 1.43 -27.74
N GLU A 146 4.59 2.24 -28.79
CA GLU A 146 4.05 3.60 -28.62
C GLU A 146 2.66 3.59 -27.96
N ASP A 147 1.85 2.57 -28.27
CA ASP A 147 0.50 2.37 -27.76
C ASP A 147 0.44 1.48 -26.52
N LEU A 148 1.59 1.26 -25.85
CA LEU A 148 1.64 0.42 -24.68
C LEU A 148 0.71 0.94 -23.58
N GLU A 149 -0.27 0.13 -23.22
CA GLU A 149 -1.11 0.38 -22.05
C GLU A 149 -0.47 -0.26 -20.80
N TYR A 150 -0.27 0.54 -19.79
CA TYR A 150 0.20 0.12 -18.47
C TYR A 150 -0.39 1.00 -17.38
N ASP A 151 -0.47 0.48 -16.17
CA ASP A 151 -0.79 1.25 -14.97
C ASP A 151 0.15 0.86 -13.83
N VAL A 152 0.57 1.83 -13.04
CA VAL A 152 1.41 1.62 -11.85
C VAL A 152 0.65 2.14 -10.64
N LEU A 153 0.47 1.30 -9.64
CA LEU A 153 -0.03 1.68 -8.33
C LEU A 153 1.12 1.63 -7.32
N ARG A 154 1.24 2.65 -6.50
CA ARG A 154 2.15 2.66 -5.36
C ARG A 154 1.42 3.01 -4.07
N TYR A 155 1.71 2.24 -3.03
CA TYR A 155 1.28 2.54 -1.66
C TYR A 155 2.50 2.54 -0.74
N VAL A 156 3.06 3.74 -0.48
CA VAL A 156 4.34 3.94 0.20
C VAL A 156 5.45 3.16 -0.51
N ASP A 157 5.83 2.01 0.01
CA ASP A 157 6.89 1.11 -0.45
C ASP A 157 6.41 -0.04 -1.35
N ASP A 158 5.10 -0.31 -1.38
CA ASP A 158 4.48 -1.34 -2.24
C ASP A 158 4.24 -0.80 -3.65
N TYR A 159 4.81 -1.45 -4.67
CA TYR A 159 4.59 -1.18 -6.09
C TYR A 159 3.84 -2.32 -6.77
N ARG A 160 2.88 -1.96 -7.63
CA ARG A 160 2.17 -2.88 -8.53
C ARG A 160 2.16 -2.29 -9.92
N ILE A 161 2.74 -3.01 -10.89
CA ILE A 161 2.79 -2.61 -12.29
C ILE A 161 1.90 -3.57 -13.08
N PHE A 162 0.94 -3.03 -13.80
CA PHE A 162 0.00 -3.79 -14.62
C PHE A 162 0.28 -3.57 -16.10
N CYS A 163 0.29 -4.65 -16.89
CA CYS A 163 0.52 -4.60 -18.32
C CYS A 163 -0.13 -5.78 -19.04
N ASN A 164 -0.38 -5.65 -20.35
CA ASN A 164 -0.85 -6.75 -21.20
C ASN A 164 0.27 -7.45 -21.97
N ASP A 165 1.47 -6.86 -21.96
CA ASP A 165 2.68 -7.40 -22.59
C ASP A 165 3.71 -7.75 -21.51
N SER A 166 4.10 -9.03 -21.46
CA SER A 166 5.05 -9.52 -20.45
C SER A 166 6.47 -9.00 -20.66
N GLU A 167 6.92 -8.82 -21.91
CA GLU A 167 8.26 -8.29 -22.19
C GLU A 167 8.36 -6.80 -21.83
N ALA A 168 7.30 -6.04 -22.10
CA ALA A 168 7.20 -4.66 -21.72
C ALA A 168 7.14 -4.53 -20.17
N LEU A 169 6.41 -5.43 -19.49
CA LEU A 169 6.35 -5.45 -18.03
C LEU A 169 7.72 -5.70 -17.41
N ASP A 170 8.49 -6.64 -17.95
CA ASP A 170 9.85 -6.94 -17.49
C ASP A 170 10.77 -5.71 -17.68
N LYS A 171 10.68 -5.02 -18.82
CA LYS A 171 11.44 -3.79 -19.07
C LYS A 171 11.08 -2.69 -18.08
N ILE A 172 9.78 -2.46 -17.82
CA ILE A 172 9.33 -1.44 -16.87
C ILE A 172 9.77 -1.80 -15.45
N SER A 173 9.69 -3.07 -15.06
CA SER A 173 10.14 -3.52 -13.74
C SER A 173 11.65 -3.31 -13.54
N TYR A 174 12.43 -3.54 -14.59
CA TYR A 174 13.86 -3.29 -14.59
C TYR A 174 14.20 -1.78 -14.51
N MET A 175 13.47 -0.93 -15.23
CA MET A 175 13.59 0.53 -15.10
C MET A 175 13.29 0.98 -13.66
N LEU A 176 12.20 0.47 -13.07
CA LEU A 176 11.86 0.77 -11.67
C LEU A 176 12.99 0.35 -10.73
N GLN A 177 13.56 -0.85 -10.91
CA GLN A 177 14.67 -1.32 -10.09
C GLN A 177 15.86 -0.34 -10.17
N HIS A 178 16.29 0.03 -11.37
CA HIS A 178 17.40 0.97 -11.57
C HIS A 178 17.14 2.34 -10.94
N ILE A 179 15.93 2.86 -11.09
CA ILE A 179 15.57 4.14 -10.47
C ILE A 179 15.63 4.02 -8.95
N LEU A 180 15.07 2.97 -8.36
CA LEU A 180 15.11 2.74 -6.92
C LEU A 180 16.55 2.61 -6.39
N GLU A 181 17.42 1.90 -7.10
CA GLU A 181 18.83 1.76 -6.75
C GLU A 181 19.58 3.10 -6.71
N ARG A 182 19.23 4.06 -7.59
CA ARG A 182 19.79 5.43 -7.55
C ARG A 182 19.47 6.16 -6.24
N PHE A 183 18.36 5.83 -5.60
CA PHE A 183 17.96 6.34 -4.28
C PHE A 183 18.44 5.47 -3.12
N ASN A 184 19.27 4.46 -3.40
CA ASN A 184 19.73 3.45 -2.43
C ASN A 184 18.59 2.56 -1.89
N PHE A 185 17.48 2.48 -2.60
CA PHE A 185 16.41 1.55 -2.27
C PHE A 185 16.67 0.17 -2.86
N ARG A 186 16.25 -0.86 -2.14
CA ARG A 186 16.37 -2.26 -2.59
C ARG A 186 14.99 -2.90 -2.59
N MET A 187 14.66 -3.57 -3.69
CA MET A 187 13.47 -4.40 -3.78
C MET A 187 13.60 -5.62 -2.86
N HIS A 188 12.50 -6.00 -2.22
CA HIS A 188 12.45 -7.14 -1.32
C HIS A 188 12.35 -8.44 -2.13
N SER A 189 13.40 -9.23 -2.19
CA SER A 189 13.52 -10.41 -3.07
C SER A 189 12.36 -11.42 -2.92
N SER A 190 11.88 -11.67 -1.70
CA SER A 190 10.79 -12.64 -1.47
C SER A 190 9.40 -12.08 -1.78
N LYS A 191 9.25 -10.76 -1.95
CA LYS A 191 7.99 -10.10 -2.31
C LYS A 191 7.96 -9.66 -3.77
N THR A 192 9.11 -9.70 -4.45
CA THR A 192 9.22 -9.34 -5.87
C THR A 192 8.83 -10.53 -6.72
N ARG A 193 7.74 -10.39 -7.47
CA ARG A 193 7.23 -11.45 -8.35
C ARG A 193 6.33 -10.91 -9.45
N THR A 194 6.26 -11.62 -10.56
CA THR A 194 5.24 -11.43 -11.58
C THR A 194 4.08 -12.40 -11.33
N SER A 195 2.86 -11.89 -11.37
CA SER A 195 1.63 -12.66 -11.19
C SER A 195 0.85 -12.74 -12.48
N TYR A 196 0.23 -13.91 -12.68
CA TYR A 196 -0.72 -14.23 -13.75
C TYR A 196 -2.14 -14.40 -13.20
N GLU A 197 -2.27 -14.45 -11.87
CA GLU A 197 -3.56 -14.58 -11.17
C GLU A 197 -3.89 -13.27 -10.43
N LEU A 198 -4.11 -12.22 -11.21
CA LEU A 198 -4.18 -10.85 -10.73
C LEU A 198 -5.27 -10.62 -9.67
N ILE A 199 -6.44 -11.26 -9.82
CA ILE A 199 -7.56 -11.07 -8.88
C ILE A 199 -7.17 -11.58 -7.50
N THR A 200 -6.64 -12.80 -7.43
CA THR A 200 -6.24 -13.44 -6.17
C THR A 200 -5.10 -12.67 -5.51
N ASP A 201 -4.09 -12.29 -6.30
CA ASP A 201 -2.90 -11.59 -5.82
C ASP A 201 -3.14 -10.09 -5.55
N SER A 202 -4.27 -9.54 -6.00
CA SER A 202 -4.68 -8.17 -5.63
C SER A 202 -5.10 -8.07 -4.18
N ILE A 203 -5.52 -9.17 -3.55
CA ILE A 203 -5.96 -9.23 -2.16
C ILE A 203 -4.83 -9.82 -1.31
N LYS A 204 -4.62 -9.27 -0.11
CA LYS A 204 -3.64 -9.85 0.83
C LYS A 204 -4.00 -11.30 1.16
N PRO A 205 -3.00 -12.23 1.21
CA PRO A 205 -3.27 -13.64 1.47
C PRO A 205 -4.00 -13.91 2.78
N ASP A 206 -3.68 -13.16 3.84
CA ASP A 206 -4.35 -13.24 5.14
C ASP A 206 -5.82 -12.80 5.05
N LYS A 207 -6.09 -11.73 4.32
CA LYS A 207 -7.45 -11.25 4.10
C LYS A 207 -8.26 -12.20 3.21
N ALA A 208 -7.65 -12.74 2.16
CA ALA A 208 -8.30 -13.74 1.31
C ALA A 208 -8.64 -15.00 2.13
N PHE A 209 -7.69 -15.50 2.91
CA PHE A 209 -7.92 -16.64 3.81
C PHE A 209 -9.06 -16.37 4.79
N TYR A 210 -9.11 -15.18 5.39
CA TYR A 210 -10.20 -14.75 6.25
C TYR A 210 -11.55 -14.78 5.54
N ILE A 211 -11.65 -14.15 4.36
CA ILE A 211 -12.92 -14.08 3.60
C ILE A 211 -13.44 -15.47 3.25
N PHE A 212 -12.56 -16.39 2.81
CA PHE A 212 -12.96 -17.74 2.42
C PHE A 212 -13.30 -18.66 3.59
N ASN A 213 -12.74 -18.41 4.77
CA ASN A 213 -12.83 -19.32 5.90
C ASN A 213 -13.59 -18.76 7.11
N THR A 214 -14.16 -17.54 7.00
CA THR A 214 -14.90 -16.95 8.11
C THR A 214 -16.09 -17.83 8.49
N PRO A 215 -16.18 -18.29 9.74
CA PRO A 215 -17.29 -19.12 10.17
C PRO A 215 -18.62 -18.34 10.11
N ILE A 216 -19.60 -18.88 9.41
CA ILE A 216 -20.98 -18.36 9.46
C ILE A 216 -21.62 -18.88 10.74
N VAL A 217 -21.89 -17.99 11.68
CA VAL A 217 -22.67 -18.34 12.89
C VAL A 217 -24.15 -18.29 12.51
N SER A 218 -24.78 -19.46 12.43
CA SER A 218 -26.22 -19.55 12.24
C SER A 218 -26.96 -19.25 13.55
N LYS A 219 -27.94 -18.35 13.51
CA LYS A 219 -28.89 -18.19 14.62
C LYS A 219 -29.83 -19.40 14.61
N GLN A 220 -29.89 -20.16 15.70
CA GLN A 220 -30.83 -21.25 15.83
C GLN A 220 -32.25 -20.67 15.92
N THR A 221 -33.17 -21.28 15.18
CA THR A 221 -34.59 -20.95 15.21
C THR A 221 -35.30 -22.09 15.92
N TYR A 222 -36.04 -21.78 16.98
CA TYR A 222 -36.87 -22.73 17.69
C TYR A 222 -38.34 -22.44 17.41
N LEU A 223 -39.17 -23.49 17.31
CA LEU A 223 -40.60 -23.38 17.26
C LEU A 223 -41.13 -23.32 18.71
N GLU A 224 -41.89 -22.26 19.05
CA GLU A 224 -42.63 -22.20 20.31
C GLU A 224 -43.94 -23.02 20.23
N GLU A 225 -44.50 -23.44 21.38
CA GLU A 225 -45.70 -24.25 21.48
C GLU A 225 -46.92 -23.65 20.76
N ASP A 226 -46.93 -22.33 20.49
CA ASP A 226 -47.98 -21.60 19.74
C ASP A 226 -47.78 -21.62 18.21
N GLY A 227 -46.84 -22.38 17.67
CA GLY A 227 -46.61 -22.47 16.23
C GLY A 227 -45.95 -21.23 15.61
N LYS A 228 -45.42 -20.31 16.43
CA LYS A 228 -44.64 -19.15 15.97
C LYS A 228 -43.15 -19.44 16.04
N GLU A 229 -42.46 -19.19 14.94
CA GLU A 229 -41.01 -19.22 14.94
C GLU A 229 -40.41 -18.04 15.70
N ARG A 230 -39.72 -18.32 16.80
CA ARG A 230 -38.94 -17.33 17.53
C ARG A 230 -37.44 -17.57 17.35
N LYS A 231 -36.74 -16.57 16.92
CA LYS A 231 -35.28 -16.62 16.86
C LYS A 231 -34.73 -16.36 18.25
N VAL A 232 -34.37 -17.40 18.96
CA VAL A 232 -33.67 -17.32 20.25
C VAL A 232 -32.17 -17.40 19.97
N PRO A 233 -31.32 -16.58 20.59
CA PRO A 233 -29.89 -16.78 20.58
C PRO A 233 -29.58 -18.09 21.33
N GLY A 234 -29.39 -19.18 20.59
CA GLY A 234 -28.95 -20.43 21.17
C GLY A 234 -27.43 -20.48 21.25
N TYR A 235 -26.90 -21.21 22.23
CA TYR A 235 -25.47 -21.49 22.31
C TYR A 235 -25.05 -22.32 21.09
N ASP A 236 -24.33 -21.72 20.16
CA ASP A 236 -23.76 -22.41 19.01
C ASP A 236 -22.35 -22.88 19.35
N PHE A 237 -22.24 -23.96 20.13
CA PHE A 237 -20.95 -24.56 20.50
C PHE A 237 -20.12 -24.97 19.29
N ASP A 238 -20.75 -25.46 18.23
CA ASP A 238 -20.04 -25.82 16.98
C ASP A 238 -19.48 -24.58 16.29
N GLY A 239 -20.21 -23.48 16.27
CA GLY A 239 -19.77 -22.20 15.75
C GLY A 239 -18.59 -21.61 16.55
N PHE A 240 -18.59 -21.75 17.87
CA PHE A 240 -17.47 -21.36 18.72
C PHE A 240 -16.24 -22.21 18.45
N GLN A 241 -16.40 -23.54 18.37
CA GLN A 241 -15.30 -24.43 18.07
C GLN A 241 -14.68 -24.14 16.69
N LYS A 242 -15.51 -23.93 15.67
CA LYS A 242 -15.06 -23.56 14.32
C LYS A 242 -14.31 -22.22 14.35
N HIS A 243 -14.80 -21.24 15.08
CA HIS A 243 -14.13 -19.95 15.19
C HIS A 243 -12.80 -20.04 15.91
N LEU A 244 -12.71 -20.80 17.00
CA LEU A 244 -11.47 -21.07 17.71
C LEU A 244 -10.44 -21.80 16.82
N LEU A 245 -10.87 -22.84 16.09
CA LEU A 245 -10.02 -23.57 15.15
C LEU A 245 -9.55 -22.67 14.01
N PHE A 246 -10.43 -21.80 13.51
CA PHE A 246 -10.06 -20.79 12.51
C PHE A 246 -8.99 -19.83 13.05
N ILE A 247 -9.18 -19.25 14.26
CA ILE A 247 -8.20 -18.38 14.90
C ILE A 247 -6.86 -19.09 15.08
N TYR A 248 -6.89 -20.35 15.53
CA TYR A 248 -5.68 -21.16 15.71
C TYR A 248 -4.95 -21.38 14.39
N GLU A 249 -5.63 -21.81 13.34
CA GLU A 249 -5.03 -22.05 12.03
C GLU A 249 -4.52 -20.73 11.41
N PHE A 250 -5.30 -19.65 11.55
CA PHE A 250 -4.94 -18.32 11.08
C PHE A 250 -3.67 -17.79 11.77
N SER A 251 -3.58 -17.97 13.10
CA SER A 251 -2.41 -17.54 13.88
C SER A 251 -1.12 -18.25 13.47
N ARG A 252 -1.22 -19.51 13.06
CA ARG A 252 -0.07 -20.28 12.56
C ARG A 252 0.40 -19.84 11.18
N ARG A 253 -0.54 -19.50 10.29
CA ARG A 253 -0.23 -19.08 8.91
C ARG A 253 0.19 -17.63 8.84
N PHE A 254 -0.43 -16.76 9.64
CA PHE A 254 -0.28 -15.31 9.58
C PHE A 254 -0.06 -14.69 10.97
N PRO A 255 1.04 -15.03 11.67
CA PRO A 255 1.23 -14.66 13.09
C PRO A 255 1.30 -13.14 13.33
N ASN A 256 1.67 -12.36 12.30
CA ASN A 256 1.82 -10.90 12.39
C ASN A 256 0.67 -10.14 11.70
N SER A 257 -0.43 -10.80 11.37
CA SER A 257 -1.57 -10.16 10.71
C SER A 257 -2.43 -9.38 11.70
N GLY A 258 -2.76 -8.13 11.35
CA GLY A 258 -3.75 -7.34 12.09
C GLY A 258 -5.16 -7.94 12.08
N GLN A 259 -5.48 -8.85 11.15
CA GLN A 259 -6.73 -9.58 11.11
C GLN A 259 -6.86 -10.56 12.29
N LEU A 260 -5.74 -11.05 12.83
CA LEU A 260 -5.76 -11.94 14.01
C LEU A 260 -6.34 -11.24 15.23
N VAL A 261 -5.92 -10.00 15.49
CA VAL A 261 -6.47 -9.19 16.58
C VAL A 261 -7.98 -9.00 16.42
N ARG A 262 -8.41 -8.69 15.20
CA ARG A 262 -9.82 -8.52 14.85
C ARG A 262 -10.64 -9.78 15.11
N GLN A 263 -10.10 -10.96 14.77
CA GLN A 263 -10.76 -12.25 15.01
C GLN A 263 -10.90 -12.55 16.51
N LEU A 264 -9.88 -12.24 17.28
CA LEU A 264 -9.92 -12.39 18.74
C LEU A 264 -10.97 -11.45 19.37
N GLU A 265 -11.06 -10.20 18.91
CA GLU A 265 -12.08 -9.25 19.36
C GLU A 265 -13.49 -9.71 18.99
N GLU A 266 -13.71 -10.19 17.77
CA GLU A 266 -14.99 -10.71 17.32
C GLU A 266 -15.39 -11.97 18.11
N PHE A 267 -14.46 -12.86 18.38
CA PHE A 267 -14.70 -14.04 19.20
C PHE A 267 -15.08 -13.66 20.64
N SER A 268 -14.36 -12.73 21.28
CA SER A 268 -14.65 -12.22 22.62
C SER A 268 -16.08 -11.64 22.70
N LYS A 269 -16.44 -10.76 21.76
CA LYS A 269 -17.78 -10.21 21.68
C LYS A 269 -18.89 -11.26 21.51
N ARG A 270 -18.62 -12.31 20.74
CA ARG A 270 -19.58 -13.42 20.59
C ARG A 270 -19.75 -14.19 21.89
N VAL A 271 -18.66 -14.46 22.62
CA VAL A 271 -18.73 -15.09 23.94
C VAL A 271 -19.53 -14.24 24.91
N GLU A 272 -19.24 -12.93 25.00
CA GLU A 272 -19.94 -11.99 25.89
C GLU A 272 -21.44 -11.85 25.59
N THR A 273 -21.82 -11.96 24.30
CA THR A 273 -23.23 -11.85 23.92
C THR A 273 -24.05 -13.11 24.11
N GLN A 274 -23.39 -14.26 24.41
CA GLN A 274 -24.05 -15.55 24.61
C GLN A 274 -23.96 -16.06 26.05
N LEU A 275 -23.17 -15.41 26.91
CA LEU A 275 -23.18 -15.58 28.35
C LEU A 275 -24.18 -14.64 29.02
#